data_4213c3f5b81f49fb33c479ef1e18d555
#
_entry.id   4213c3f5b81f49fb33c479ef1e18d555
#
_cell.length_a   1.000
_cell.length_b   1.000
_cell.length_c   1.000
_cell.angle_alpha   90.00
_cell.angle_beta   90.00
_cell.angle_gamma   90.00
#
_symmetry.space_group_name_H-M   'P 1'
#
loop_
_entity.id
_entity.type
_entity.pdbx_description
1 polymer ?
#
loop_
_entity_poly.entity_id
_entity_poly.type
_entity_poly.pdbx_seq_one_letter_code
_entity_poly.pdbx_strand_id
1 'polypeptide(L)'
;MNYRRNFCLLILWFTGTCAGLSATHSPTLEDLRKEGILESSLRNHSNLPAKTLSPKVNLEQFESEIQPILKAHCTPCHGPDKSKARLRIDELNPNLVKGNDADWWLEVQAVLSNGEMPPADEPEMPGLDRGKVMEWLSGEIRTASITRRATGGYSSFRRMTKYEYNYALQDLLGLPWNFARDLPPEAHSEDGFKNSSENLHMSVTQLETYRRIAKKALSRATVQGPKPSVIYWGGTMDEVGKVDWQKQAAKVEKTRQELEGNPEAQEQKIEQLFRDFKKTHRRPYFKNLQNGHTVPQSWSYGGARHALNPTDIPPAVPKSAGHVAIIPQGARQKLVVELGEKIPDEGILRVRVRASNNSKTKGNIPTMQLDFGWQASNEGRALMRVSDQDVEIDAPPEDPHFYQWDVILGDIYPRNSVRKTSRMGSTPSPSEHLRLVNNSVNKGEIQIDYVEVSGPIHDQWPPESHRRIFFESSQSSNENAYAREILMTFMPRAWRRSIADEEVNQKLVLFQTMRNDCETFEEAMIEVLATVLSSPNFLYLSRDGADIDSEENPPKSSLLSQHELASRLSMFLWCSLPDDRLRNMARLGQLSNESTLRNEVSRMLEDARSERFTQEFVRQWLDMQL
;
A
#
# COMPACT_ATOMS: atom_id res chain seq x y z
N MET A 1 6.44 -11.72 31.59
CA MET A 1 7.66 -11.89 30.76
C MET A 1 7.95 -13.38 30.61
N ASN A 2 7.04 -14.18 30.00
CA ASN A 2 7.22 -15.62 29.72
C ASN A 2 6.17 -16.17 28.73
N TYR A 3 5.61 -15.33 27.84
CA TYR A 3 4.57 -15.75 26.87
C TYR A 3 5.09 -16.08 25.45
N ARG A 4 6.42 -16.05 25.24
CA ARG A 4 7.01 -16.25 23.89
C ARG A 4 7.48 -17.67 23.57
N ARG A 5 7.28 -18.65 24.43
CA ARG A 5 7.89 -19.99 24.24
C ARG A 5 6.97 -21.07 23.71
N ASN A 6 5.64 -20.89 23.76
CA ASN A 6 4.69 -21.94 23.36
C ASN A 6 4.12 -21.80 21.94
N PHE A 7 4.41 -20.71 21.22
CA PHE A 7 3.85 -20.49 19.88
C PHE A 7 4.61 -21.23 18.76
N CYS A 8 5.85 -21.67 18.99
CA CYS A 8 6.62 -22.42 17.99
C CYS A 8 6.28 -23.92 17.90
N LEU A 9 5.52 -24.49 18.83
CA LEU A 9 5.21 -25.91 18.84
C LEU A 9 3.93 -26.29 18.11
N LEU A 10 3.04 -25.34 17.81
CA LEU A 10 1.78 -25.59 17.10
C LEU A 10 1.96 -25.63 15.56
N ILE A 11 3.02 -25.10 15.02
CA ILE A 11 3.34 -25.15 13.58
C ILE A 11 3.97 -26.51 13.19
N LEU A 12 4.54 -27.23 14.13
CA LEU A 12 5.21 -28.51 13.87
C LEU A 12 4.29 -29.74 13.88
N TRP A 13 3.04 -29.60 14.28
CA TRP A 13 2.08 -30.74 14.32
C TRP A 13 1.25 -30.88 13.04
N PHE A 14 1.28 -29.93 12.11
CA PHE A 14 0.60 -30.03 10.81
C PHE A 14 1.48 -30.60 9.67
N THR A 15 2.75 -30.93 9.94
CA THR A 15 3.68 -31.47 8.92
C THR A 15 3.87 -32.98 8.98
N GLY A 16 3.06 -33.70 9.75
CA GLY A 16 3.30 -35.10 10.11
C GLY A 16 2.57 -36.19 9.30
N THR A 17 1.80 -35.89 8.25
CA THR A 17 1.18 -36.94 7.41
C THR A 17 0.97 -36.51 5.96
N CYS A 18 2.02 -36.14 5.25
CA CYS A 18 2.05 -36.15 3.80
C CYS A 18 3.39 -36.65 3.31
N ALA A 19 3.62 -37.97 3.44
CA ALA A 19 4.66 -38.64 2.68
C ALA A 19 4.17 -38.84 1.26
N GLY A 20 4.73 -38.11 0.29
CA GLY A 20 4.60 -38.45 -1.11
C GLY A 20 4.16 -37.36 -2.08
N LEU A 21 4.58 -36.10 -1.91
CA LEU A 21 4.49 -35.14 -3.03
C LEU A 21 5.74 -34.26 -3.04
N SER A 22 6.44 -34.34 -4.14
CA SER A 22 7.64 -33.56 -4.45
C SER A 22 7.30 -32.06 -4.46
N ALA A 23 7.82 -31.29 -3.51
CA ALA A 23 7.52 -29.88 -3.31
C ALA A 23 8.21 -29.02 -4.36
N THR A 24 7.46 -28.49 -5.32
CA THR A 24 7.91 -27.37 -6.16
C THR A 24 6.86 -26.29 -6.44
N HIS A 25 5.63 -26.41 -5.91
CA HIS A 25 4.64 -25.31 -6.04
C HIS A 25 3.78 -25.21 -4.77
N SER A 26 3.63 -23.99 -4.26
CA SER A 26 2.58 -23.70 -3.29
C SER A 26 1.22 -23.88 -3.98
N PRO A 27 0.25 -24.59 -3.37
CA PRO A 27 -1.03 -24.84 -4.00
C PRO A 27 -1.74 -23.49 -4.27
N THR A 28 -2.23 -23.34 -5.49
CA THR A 28 -3.05 -22.17 -5.87
C THR A 28 -4.47 -22.33 -5.33
N LEU A 29 -5.23 -21.23 -5.27
CA LEU A 29 -6.66 -21.25 -4.92
C LEU A 29 -7.48 -22.20 -5.84
N GLU A 30 -7.02 -22.43 -7.04
CA GLU A 30 -7.61 -23.34 -8.02
C GLU A 30 -7.35 -24.81 -7.68
N ASP A 31 -6.19 -25.10 -7.11
CA ASP A 31 -5.84 -26.44 -6.64
C ASP A 31 -6.65 -26.81 -5.39
N LEU A 32 -6.86 -25.86 -4.47
CA LEU A 32 -7.71 -26.04 -3.28
C LEU A 32 -9.21 -26.19 -3.65
N ARG A 33 -9.66 -25.58 -4.75
CA ARG A 33 -11.01 -25.79 -5.30
C ARG A 33 -11.16 -27.18 -5.91
N LYS A 34 -10.15 -27.68 -6.64
CA LYS A 34 -10.15 -29.01 -7.26
C LYS A 34 -10.14 -30.13 -6.22
N GLU A 35 -9.52 -29.92 -5.06
CA GLU A 35 -9.49 -30.89 -3.96
C GLU A 35 -10.79 -30.92 -3.11
N GLY A 36 -11.78 -30.11 -3.44
CA GLY A 36 -13.10 -30.10 -2.77
C GLY A 36 -13.09 -29.57 -1.33
N ILE A 37 -11.95 -29.06 -0.84
CA ILE A 37 -11.79 -28.59 0.53
C ILE A 37 -12.64 -27.32 0.77
N LEU A 38 -12.72 -26.44 -0.23
CA LEU A 38 -13.56 -25.23 -0.17
C LEU A 38 -15.06 -25.53 -0.37
N GLU A 39 -15.39 -26.52 -1.17
CA GLU A 39 -16.80 -26.88 -1.41
C GLU A 39 -17.46 -27.57 -0.22
N SER A 40 -16.72 -28.38 0.56
CA SER A 40 -17.26 -29.04 1.73
C SER A 40 -17.62 -28.05 2.86
N SER A 41 -16.82 -27.00 3.02
CA SER A 41 -17.09 -25.92 3.99
C SER A 41 -18.27 -25.04 3.58
N LEU A 42 -18.46 -24.82 2.26
CA LEU A 42 -19.58 -24.03 1.74
C LEU A 42 -20.89 -24.81 1.68
N ARG A 43 -20.86 -26.12 1.43
CA ARG A 43 -22.07 -26.97 1.35
C ARG A 43 -22.74 -27.18 2.70
N ASN A 44 -22.00 -27.18 3.80
CA ASN A 44 -22.59 -27.33 5.14
C ASN A 44 -23.38 -26.10 5.62
N HIS A 45 -23.26 -24.95 4.94
CA HIS A 45 -24.02 -23.73 5.27
C HIS A 45 -25.21 -23.46 4.33
N SER A 46 -25.38 -24.22 3.23
CA SER A 46 -26.43 -23.97 2.23
C SER A 46 -27.78 -24.61 2.53
N ASN A 47 -27.93 -25.40 3.58
CA ASN A 47 -29.17 -26.12 3.93
C ASN A 47 -29.89 -25.57 5.19
N LEU A 48 -29.59 -24.32 5.57
CA LEU A 48 -30.44 -23.66 6.57
C LEU A 48 -31.65 -23.05 5.86
N PRO A 49 -32.88 -23.47 6.18
CA PRO A 49 -34.06 -22.87 5.60
C PRO A 49 -34.09 -21.38 5.99
N ALA A 50 -34.29 -20.51 5.01
CA ALA A 50 -34.47 -19.07 5.17
C ALA A 50 -35.85 -18.79 5.81
N LYS A 51 -36.08 -19.28 7.01
CA LYS A 51 -37.05 -18.73 7.94
C LYS A 51 -36.24 -17.91 8.93
N THR A 52 -36.38 -16.62 8.87
CA THR A 52 -35.99 -15.64 9.88
C THR A 52 -36.74 -15.95 11.20
N LEU A 53 -36.34 -17.03 11.86
CA LEU A 53 -36.63 -17.21 13.27
C LEU A 53 -35.70 -16.24 13.98
N SER A 54 -36.25 -15.16 14.53
CA SER A 54 -35.51 -14.36 15.51
C SER A 54 -34.95 -15.34 16.54
N PRO A 55 -33.60 -15.40 16.69
CA PRO A 55 -33.01 -16.34 17.61
C PRO A 55 -33.56 -16.06 19.00
N LYS A 56 -34.11 -17.10 19.67
CA LYS A 56 -34.65 -16.98 21.02
C LYS A 56 -33.62 -17.51 22.01
N VAL A 57 -33.48 -16.80 23.11
CA VAL A 57 -32.66 -17.22 24.25
C VAL A 57 -33.20 -18.56 24.78
N ASN A 58 -32.31 -19.54 24.96
CA ASN A 58 -32.69 -20.87 25.43
C ASN A 58 -32.41 -21.05 26.93
N LEU A 59 -33.20 -20.38 27.76
CA LEU A 59 -33.09 -20.46 29.23
C LEU A 59 -33.55 -21.81 29.79
N GLU A 60 -34.46 -22.48 29.11
CA GLU A 60 -34.96 -23.82 29.54
C GLU A 60 -33.80 -24.84 29.49
N GLN A 61 -33.01 -24.82 28.46
CA GLN A 61 -31.82 -25.67 28.37
C GLN A 61 -30.76 -25.29 29.41
N PHE A 62 -30.64 -24.00 29.72
CA PHE A 62 -29.74 -23.57 30.78
C PHE A 62 -30.12 -24.17 32.12
N GLU A 63 -31.38 -24.02 32.53
CA GLU A 63 -31.87 -24.48 33.81
C GLU A 63 -31.84 -26.01 33.93
N SER A 64 -32.22 -26.73 32.87
CA SER A 64 -32.31 -28.17 32.89
C SER A 64 -30.99 -28.91 32.70
N GLU A 65 -30.08 -28.41 31.89
CA GLU A 65 -28.86 -29.13 31.52
C GLU A 65 -27.57 -28.42 31.94
N ILE A 66 -27.47 -27.10 31.73
CA ILE A 66 -26.20 -26.38 31.88
C ILE A 66 -25.93 -25.98 33.33
N GLN A 67 -26.94 -25.44 34.02
CA GLN A 67 -26.80 -25.02 35.41
C GLN A 67 -26.37 -26.16 36.35
N PRO A 68 -26.90 -27.40 36.24
CA PRO A 68 -26.40 -28.53 37.01
C PRO A 68 -24.92 -28.83 36.77
N ILE A 69 -24.46 -28.75 35.52
CA ILE A 69 -23.04 -28.96 35.14
C ILE A 69 -22.15 -27.86 35.76
N LEU A 70 -22.55 -26.60 35.63
CA LEU A 70 -21.83 -25.47 36.22
C LEU A 70 -21.78 -25.56 37.75
N LYS A 71 -22.88 -25.99 38.36
CA LYS A 71 -22.95 -26.21 39.81
C LYS A 71 -22.00 -27.32 40.27
N ALA A 72 -21.88 -28.39 39.50
CA ALA A 72 -21.01 -29.51 39.86
C ALA A 72 -19.51 -29.19 39.69
N HIS A 73 -19.16 -28.50 38.63
CA HIS A 73 -17.74 -28.34 38.23
C HIS A 73 -17.15 -26.93 38.45
N CYS A 74 -17.98 -25.88 38.51
CA CYS A 74 -17.50 -24.49 38.60
C CYS A 74 -17.79 -23.83 39.94
N THR A 75 -19.00 -24.04 40.50
CA THR A 75 -19.45 -23.43 41.77
C THR A 75 -18.57 -23.77 42.98
N PRO A 76 -17.93 -24.94 43.09
CA PRO A 76 -17.02 -25.22 44.24
C PRO A 76 -15.86 -24.24 44.38
N CYS A 77 -15.47 -23.57 43.28
CA CYS A 77 -14.42 -22.56 43.27
C CYS A 77 -14.92 -21.14 42.93
N HIS A 78 -16.06 -21.03 42.23
CA HIS A 78 -16.67 -19.78 41.76
C HIS A 78 -18.11 -19.63 42.27
N GLY A 79 -18.36 -19.92 43.54
CA GLY A 79 -19.67 -19.91 44.18
C GLY A 79 -19.68 -19.11 45.48
N PRO A 80 -20.74 -19.30 46.31
CA PRO A 80 -20.97 -18.52 47.53
C PRO A 80 -19.88 -18.73 48.60
N ASP A 81 -19.38 -19.95 48.73
CA ASP A 81 -18.39 -20.29 49.76
C ASP A 81 -16.96 -19.91 49.32
N LYS A 82 -16.69 -19.85 48.03
CA LYS A 82 -15.37 -19.54 47.45
C LYS A 82 -15.51 -18.83 46.13
N SER A 83 -14.97 -17.62 46.02
CA SER A 83 -15.04 -16.80 44.82
C SER A 83 -13.64 -16.54 44.27
N LYS A 84 -13.03 -17.54 43.61
CA LYS A 84 -11.74 -17.40 42.94
C LYS A 84 -11.88 -16.40 41.77
N ALA A 85 -10.84 -15.57 41.54
CA ALA A 85 -10.84 -14.52 40.53
C ALA A 85 -12.00 -13.51 40.62
N ARG A 86 -12.68 -13.42 41.78
CA ARG A 86 -13.89 -12.59 42.00
C ARG A 86 -15.05 -12.95 41.09
N LEU A 87 -15.07 -14.12 40.52
CA LEU A 87 -16.16 -14.64 39.70
C LEU A 87 -17.12 -15.44 40.57
N ARG A 88 -18.41 -15.12 40.45
CA ARG A 88 -19.55 -15.83 41.03
C ARG A 88 -20.41 -16.36 39.90
N ILE A 89 -20.10 -17.59 39.43
CA ILE A 89 -20.78 -18.17 38.27
C ILE A 89 -22.25 -18.46 38.55
N ASP A 90 -22.60 -18.67 39.80
CA ASP A 90 -23.96 -18.87 40.28
C ASP A 90 -24.83 -17.60 40.27
N GLU A 91 -24.21 -16.42 40.19
CA GLU A 91 -24.88 -15.11 40.12
C GLU A 91 -24.97 -14.56 38.69
N LEU A 92 -24.26 -15.15 37.75
CA LEU A 92 -24.25 -14.65 36.35
C LEU A 92 -25.64 -14.83 35.72
N ASN A 93 -26.10 -13.77 35.07
CA ASN A 93 -27.36 -13.81 34.33
C ASN A 93 -27.19 -14.61 33.03
N PRO A 94 -27.88 -15.75 32.85
CA PRO A 94 -27.78 -16.59 31.66
C PRO A 94 -28.44 -15.98 30.42
N ASN A 95 -29.20 -14.90 30.58
CA ASN A 95 -29.80 -14.18 29.45
C ASN A 95 -28.79 -13.15 28.87
N LEU A 96 -27.96 -13.59 27.96
CA LEU A 96 -26.92 -12.74 27.35
C LEU A 96 -27.50 -11.60 26.50
N VAL A 97 -28.77 -11.68 26.10
CA VAL A 97 -29.42 -10.59 25.33
C VAL A 97 -29.77 -9.41 26.22
N LYS A 98 -30.32 -9.67 27.41
CA LYS A 98 -30.85 -8.65 28.35
C LYS A 98 -29.95 -8.41 29.56
N GLY A 99 -29.14 -9.38 29.94
CA GLY A 99 -28.20 -9.29 31.07
C GLY A 99 -26.95 -8.50 30.77
N ASN A 100 -26.27 -8.05 31.82
CA ASN A 100 -25.02 -7.28 31.72
C ASN A 100 -23.75 -8.14 31.82
N ASP A 101 -23.91 -9.48 31.96
CA ASP A 101 -22.81 -10.40 32.25
C ASP A 101 -22.25 -11.10 31.01
N ALA A 102 -22.52 -10.55 29.81
CA ALA A 102 -22.07 -11.15 28.56
C ALA A 102 -20.55 -11.30 28.49
N ASP A 103 -19.79 -10.33 29.02
CA ASP A 103 -18.31 -10.36 29.02
C ASP A 103 -17.80 -11.49 29.93
N TRP A 104 -18.43 -11.72 31.07
CA TRP A 104 -18.08 -12.85 31.91
C TRP A 104 -18.36 -14.20 31.24
N TRP A 105 -19.46 -14.31 30.50
CA TRP A 105 -19.76 -15.52 29.74
C TRP A 105 -18.80 -15.75 28.57
N LEU A 106 -18.30 -14.68 27.93
CA LEU A 106 -17.24 -14.78 26.94
C LEU A 106 -15.92 -15.27 27.55
N GLU A 107 -15.59 -14.77 28.75
CA GLU A 107 -14.40 -15.24 29.48
C GLU A 107 -14.53 -16.72 29.88
N VAL A 108 -15.69 -17.13 30.37
CA VAL A 108 -15.98 -18.54 30.68
C VAL A 108 -15.82 -19.43 29.45
N GLN A 109 -16.31 -18.98 28.28
CA GLN A 109 -16.10 -19.69 27.01
C GLN A 109 -14.62 -19.80 26.64
N ALA A 110 -13.87 -18.73 26.78
CA ALA A 110 -12.45 -18.69 26.43
C ALA A 110 -11.64 -19.66 27.29
N VAL A 111 -11.77 -19.62 28.61
CA VAL A 111 -11.00 -20.48 29.51
C VAL A 111 -11.38 -21.96 29.40
N LEU A 112 -12.64 -22.27 29.09
CA LEU A 112 -13.09 -23.65 28.82
C LEU A 112 -12.55 -24.14 27.47
N SER A 113 -12.55 -23.27 26.45
CA SER A 113 -12.02 -23.57 25.11
C SER A 113 -10.51 -23.83 25.13
N ASN A 114 -9.78 -23.04 25.90
CA ASN A 114 -8.33 -23.17 26.04
C ASN A 114 -7.89 -24.31 26.97
N GLY A 115 -8.84 -24.96 27.66
CA GLY A 115 -8.54 -26.00 28.65
C GLY A 115 -7.91 -25.49 29.94
N GLU A 116 -8.05 -24.19 30.23
CA GLU A 116 -7.50 -23.57 31.45
C GLU A 116 -8.37 -23.87 32.69
N MET A 117 -9.63 -24.21 32.45
CA MET A 117 -10.58 -24.58 33.53
C MET A 117 -11.24 -25.95 33.26
N PRO A 118 -11.41 -26.78 34.30
CA PRO A 118 -10.81 -26.69 35.63
C PRO A 118 -9.27 -26.70 35.57
N PRO A 119 -8.56 -26.09 36.55
CA PRO A 119 -7.11 -26.12 36.60
C PRO A 119 -6.57 -27.55 36.80
N ALA A 120 -5.33 -27.79 36.41
CA ALA A 120 -4.72 -29.15 36.35
C ALA A 120 -4.63 -29.89 37.70
N ASP A 121 -4.77 -29.19 38.82
CA ASP A 121 -4.79 -29.70 40.18
C ASP A 121 -6.19 -30.07 40.72
N GLU A 122 -7.22 -29.82 39.93
CA GLU A 122 -8.63 -30.14 40.25
C GLU A 122 -9.16 -31.24 39.30
N PRO A 123 -10.24 -31.95 39.68
CA PRO A 123 -10.84 -32.99 38.83
C PRO A 123 -11.22 -32.47 37.44
N GLU A 124 -10.83 -33.20 36.41
CA GLU A 124 -11.16 -32.85 35.04
C GLU A 124 -12.65 -32.91 34.76
N MET A 125 -13.19 -31.90 34.04
CA MET A 125 -14.57 -31.89 33.61
C MET A 125 -14.78 -32.91 32.48
N PRO A 126 -15.81 -33.80 32.57
CA PRO A 126 -16.12 -34.76 31.53
C PRO A 126 -16.31 -34.09 30.17
N GLY A 127 -15.73 -34.66 29.09
CA GLY A 127 -15.78 -34.09 27.76
C GLY A 127 -17.20 -33.84 27.23
N LEU A 128 -18.16 -34.68 27.60
CA LEU A 128 -19.58 -34.49 27.27
C LEU A 128 -20.18 -33.24 27.95
N ASP A 129 -19.85 -33.01 29.22
CA ASP A 129 -20.34 -31.86 29.97
C ASP A 129 -19.71 -30.57 29.46
N ARG A 130 -18.41 -30.61 29.19
CA ARG A 130 -17.70 -29.51 28.54
C ARG A 130 -18.32 -29.17 27.16
N GLY A 131 -18.60 -30.19 26.34
CA GLY A 131 -19.23 -30.04 25.03
C GLY A 131 -20.60 -29.37 25.12
N LYS A 132 -21.45 -29.79 26.06
CA LYS A 132 -22.80 -29.18 26.28
C LYS A 132 -22.71 -27.71 26.68
N VAL A 133 -21.84 -27.38 27.63
CA VAL A 133 -21.64 -25.97 28.06
C VAL A 133 -21.12 -25.12 26.90
N MET A 134 -20.15 -25.62 26.15
CA MET A 134 -19.56 -24.89 25.00
C MET A 134 -20.57 -24.69 23.86
N GLU A 135 -21.41 -25.70 23.56
CA GLU A 135 -22.44 -25.60 22.53
C GLU A 135 -23.51 -24.57 22.93
N TRP A 136 -23.99 -24.64 24.16
CA TRP A 136 -24.94 -23.66 24.68
C TRP A 136 -24.39 -22.25 24.67
N LEU A 137 -23.17 -22.02 25.22
CA LEU A 137 -22.53 -20.72 25.24
C LEU A 137 -22.36 -20.15 23.83
N SER A 138 -21.87 -20.95 22.89
CA SER A 138 -21.70 -20.54 21.50
C SER A 138 -23.04 -20.13 20.86
N GLY A 139 -24.12 -20.88 21.15
CA GLY A 139 -25.47 -20.57 20.70
C GLY A 139 -26.00 -19.27 21.27
N GLU A 140 -25.88 -19.08 22.59
CA GLU A 140 -26.38 -17.89 23.27
C GLU A 140 -25.59 -16.63 22.97
N ILE A 141 -24.26 -16.70 22.88
CA ILE A 141 -23.40 -15.58 22.45
C ILE A 141 -23.76 -15.14 21.03
N ARG A 142 -23.96 -16.12 20.13
CA ARG A 142 -24.38 -15.81 18.76
C ARG A 142 -25.79 -15.18 18.75
N THR A 143 -26.72 -15.72 19.52
CA THR A 143 -28.10 -15.20 19.68
C THR A 143 -28.08 -13.78 20.22
N ALA A 144 -27.31 -13.53 21.27
CA ALA A 144 -27.15 -12.20 21.86
C ALA A 144 -26.53 -11.21 20.86
N SER A 145 -25.48 -11.61 20.15
CA SER A 145 -24.85 -10.82 19.13
C SER A 145 -25.82 -10.40 18.01
N ILE A 146 -26.59 -11.36 17.49
CA ILE A 146 -27.58 -11.08 16.43
C ILE A 146 -28.72 -10.19 16.97
N THR A 147 -29.27 -10.52 18.15
CA THR A 147 -30.39 -9.78 18.72
C THR A 147 -30.02 -8.37 19.15
N ARG A 148 -28.87 -8.19 19.81
CA ARG A 148 -28.37 -6.85 20.18
C ARG A 148 -28.09 -5.98 18.96
N ARG A 149 -27.53 -6.57 17.88
CA ARG A 149 -27.33 -5.85 16.61
C ARG A 149 -28.65 -5.51 15.93
N ALA A 150 -29.67 -6.38 16.01
CA ALA A 150 -30.97 -6.14 15.40
C ALA A 150 -31.80 -5.10 16.18
N THR A 151 -31.68 -5.05 17.52
CA THR A 151 -32.49 -4.16 18.39
C THR A 151 -31.82 -2.84 18.69
N GLY A 152 -30.50 -2.75 18.58
CA GLY A 152 -29.74 -1.60 19.01
C GLY A 152 -29.15 -0.84 17.86
N GLY A 153 -29.85 -0.33 16.89
CA GLY A 153 -29.41 0.72 15.96
C GLY A 153 -27.90 0.97 15.80
N TYR A 154 -27.07 -0.07 15.92
CA TYR A 154 -25.64 0.01 15.68
C TYR A 154 -25.38 0.22 14.19
N SER A 155 -25.66 1.41 13.71
CA SER A 155 -24.99 1.86 12.51
C SER A 155 -23.57 2.21 12.93
N SER A 156 -22.58 1.52 12.41
CA SER A 156 -21.21 1.91 12.60
C SER A 156 -20.97 3.22 11.84
N PHE A 157 -21.29 4.33 12.51
CA PHE A 157 -20.86 5.65 12.07
C PHE A 157 -19.37 5.74 12.39
N ARG A 158 -18.56 5.61 11.37
CA ARG A 158 -17.11 5.74 11.49
C ARG A 158 -16.53 6.48 10.31
N ARG A 159 -15.43 7.16 10.52
CA ARG A 159 -14.67 7.65 9.38
C ARG A 159 -13.94 6.51 8.67
N MET A 160 -13.59 6.73 7.42
CA MET A 160 -12.67 5.84 6.72
C MET A 160 -11.33 5.79 7.45
N THR A 161 -10.71 4.61 7.48
CA THR A 161 -9.32 4.45 7.90
C THR A 161 -8.38 5.12 6.91
N LYS A 162 -7.13 5.30 7.31
CA LYS A 162 -6.07 5.86 6.45
C LYS A 162 -5.93 5.10 5.13
N TYR A 163 -5.96 3.76 5.16
CA TYR A 163 -5.84 2.94 3.95
C TYR A 163 -7.10 3.01 3.09
N GLU A 164 -8.30 2.99 3.67
CA GLU A 164 -9.57 3.13 2.93
C GLU A 164 -9.66 4.50 2.23
N TYR A 165 -9.26 5.57 2.91
CA TYR A 165 -9.19 6.91 2.33
C TYR A 165 -8.20 6.97 1.17
N ASN A 166 -7.03 6.32 1.32
CA ASN A 166 -6.03 6.25 0.26
C ASN A 166 -6.57 5.54 -0.98
N TYR A 167 -7.12 4.33 -0.81
CA TYR A 167 -7.70 3.56 -1.91
C TYR A 167 -8.91 4.25 -2.56
N ALA A 168 -9.73 4.93 -1.75
CA ALA A 168 -10.84 5.74 -2.26
C ALA A 168 -10.37 6.87 -3.19
N LEU A 169 -9.31 7.58 -2.82
CA LEU A 169 -8.71 8.60 -3.68
C LEU A 169 -8.06 8.00 -4.94
N GLN A 170 -7.35 6.89 -4.80
CA GLN A 170 -6.74 6.19 -5.95
C GLN A 170 -7.79 5.81 -6.99
N ASP A 171 -8.87 5.17 -6.57
CA ASP A 171 -9.93 4.70 -7.46
C ASP A 171 -10.74 5.86 -8.06
N LEU A 172 -11.03 6.89 -7.26
CA LEU A 172 -11.78 8.06 -7.72
C LEU A 172 -11.02 8.85 -8.78
N LEU A 173 -9.72 9.06 -8.56
CA LEU A 173 -8.85 9.87 -9.41
C LEU A 173 -8.13 9.07 -10.50
N GLY A 174 -8.09 7.74 -10.38
CA GLY A 174 -7.40 6.87 -11.34
C GLY A 174 -5.86 6.96 -11.23
N LEU A 175 -5.33 7.19 -10.02
CA LEU A 175 -3.90 7.32 -9.78
C LEU A 175 -3.44 6.36 -8.67
N PRO A 176 -2.40 5.55 -8.89
CA PRO A 176 -1.94 4.55 -7.92
C PRO A 176 -1.03 5.14 -6.83
N TRP A 177 -1.23 6.41 -6.44
CA TRP A 177 -0.34 7.12 -5.54
C TRP A 177 -0.76 7.01 -4.07
N ASN A 178 0.22 7.04 -3.16
CA ASN A 178 -0.05 7.08 -1.73
C ASN A 178 -0.35 8.52 -1.27
N PHE A 179 -1.63 8.92 -1.37
CA PHE A 179 -2.10 10.24 -0.97
C PHE A 179 -2.17 10.42 0.54
N ALA A 180 -2.44 9.35 1.27
CA ALA A 180 -2.67 9.38 2.72
C ALA A 180 -1.39 9.31 3.57
N ARG A 181 -0.21 9.35 2.96
CA ARG A 181 1.07 9.22 3.67
C ARG A 181 1.20 10.19 4.85
N ASP A 182 0.74 11.43 4.67
CA ASP A 182 0.84 12.51 5.66
C ASP A 182 -0.20 12.42 6.79
N LEU A 183 -1.15 11.48 6.73
CA LEU A 183 -2.07 11.24 7.84
C LEU A 183 -1.34 10.50 8.98
N PRO A 184 -1.66 10.83 10.23
CA PRO A 184 -1.10 10.15 11.37
C PRO A 184 -1.47 8.64 11.35
N PRO A 185 -0.67 7.80 12.00
CA PRO A 185 -1.02 6.40 12.20
C PRO A 185 -2.29 6.29 13.05
N GLU A 186 -3.07 5.23 12.82
CA GLU A 186 -4.28 4.94 13.57
C GLU A 186 -4.01 3.91 14.66
N ALA A 187 -4.67 4.09 15.80
CA ALA A 187 -4.61 3.13 16.89
C ALA A 187 -5.36 1.84 16.51
N HIS A 188 -4.92 0.72 17.04
CA HIS A 188 -5.61 -0.56 16.96
C HIS A 188 -6.67 -0.64 18.06
N SER A 189 -7.78 -1.33 17.78
CA SER A 189 -8.73 -1.76 18.82
C SER A 189 -8.11 -2.89 19.66
N GLU A 190 -8.80 -3.28 20.71
CA GLU A 190 -8.41 -4.45 21.51
C GLU A 190 -8.29 -5.74 20.67
N ASP A 191 -9.11 -5.86 19.62
CA ASP A 191 -9.08 -6.96 18.66
C ASP A 191 -7.97 -6.83 17.59
N GLY A 192 -7.13 -5.80 17.65
CA GLY A 192 -6.03 -5.57 16.71
C GLY A 192 -6.41 -4.84 15.41
N PHE A 193 -7.68 -4.50 15.19
CA PHE A 193 -8.13 -3.84 13.95
C PHE A 193 -8.19 -2.31 14.07
N LYS A 194 -7.93 -1.62 12.95
CA LYS A 194 -7.90 -0.14 12.85
C LYS A 194 -9.26 0.49 12.52
N ASN A 195 -10.26 -0.31 12.15
CA ASN A 195 -11.55 0.17 11.67
C ASN A 195 -12.63 0.31 12.76
N SER A 196 -12.23 0.28 14.04
CA SER A 196 -13.15 0.53 15.15
C SER A 196 -13.56 2.00 15.20
N SER A 197 -14.88 2.25 15.33
CA SER A 197 -15.42 3.60 15.49
C SER A 197 -14.91 4.32 16.73
N GLU A 198 -14.58 3.57 17.77
CA GLU A 198 -14.05 4.10 19.04
C GLU A 198 -12.67 4.74 18.91
N ASN A 199 -11.86 4.26 17.97
CA ASN A 199 -10.49 4.73 17.76
C ASN A 199 -10.36 5.74 16.61
N LEU A 200 -11.40 5.88 15.77
CA LEU A 200 -11.38 6.72 14.58
C LEU A 200 -11.89 8.14 14.86
N HIS A 201 -11.26 8.82 15.81
CA HIS A 201 -11.57 10.22 16.11
C HIS A 201 -11.14 11.17 15.00
N MET A 202 -11.69 12.38 15.00
CA MET A 202 -11.35 13.48 14.10
C MET A 202 -10.97 14.71 14.91
N SER A 203 -9.75 15.19 14.73
CA SER A 203 -9.32 16.48 15.27
C SER A 203 -9.40 17.57 14.19
N VAL A 204 -9.38 18.84 14.59
CA VAL A 204 -9.32 19.97 13.66
C VAL A 204 -8.09 19.87 12.74
N THR A 205 -6.93 19.57 13.31
CA THR A 205 -5.68 19.39 12.54
C THR A 205 -5.77 18.25 11.53
N GLN A 206 -6.47 17.16 11.88
CA GLN A 206 -6.71 16.08 10.92
C GLN A 206 -7.63 16.54 9.79
N LEU A 207 -8.69 17.30 10.07
CA LEU A 207 -9.60 17.83 9.04
C LEU A 207 -8.85 18.76 8.07
N GLU A 208 -8.00 19.64 8.58
CA GLU A 208 -7.12 20.48 7.75
C GLU A 208 -6.16 19.65 6.91
N THR A 209 -5.63 18.57 7.47
CA THR A 209 -4.76 17.64 6.75
C THR A 209 -5.53 16.92 5.63
N TYR A 210 -6.75 16.45 5.87
CA TYR A 210 -7.61 15.88 4.82
C TYR A 210 -7.87 16.86 3.69
N ARG A 211 -8.18 18.13 4.01
CA ARG A 211 -8.38 19.18 2.99
C ARG A 211 -7.12 19.41 2.16
N ARG A 212 -5.97 19.50 2.80
CA ARG A 212 -4.68 19.68 2.13
C ARG A 212 -4.34 18.49 1.23
N ILE A 213 -4.59 17.26 1.69
CA ILE A 213 -4.38 16.03 0.89
C ILE A 213 -5.35 16.02 -0.29
N ALA A 214 -6.64 16.32 -0.09
CA ALA A 214 -7.64 16.37 -1.14
C ALA A 214 -7.25 17.36 -2.24
N LYS A 215 -6.86 18.59 -1.87
CA LYS A 215 -6.37 19.59 -2.84
C LYS A 215 -5.14 19.09 -3.59
N LYS A 216 -4.14 18.54 -2.89
CA LYS A 216 -2.92 17.99 -3.49
C LYS A 216 -3.23 16.82 -4.44
N ALA A 217 -4.14 15.93 -4.07
CA ALA A 217 -4.55 14.80 -4.89
C ALA A 217 -5.24 15.25 -6.19
N LEU A 218 -6.15 16.20 -6.09
CA LEU A 218 -6.82 16.80 -7.25
C LEU A 218 -5.85 17.55 -8.17
N SER A 219 -4.96 18.36 -7.60
CA SER A 219 -3.91 19.04 -8.38
C SER A 219 -2.97 18.08 -9.11
N ARG A 220 -2.71 16.92 -8.54
CA ARG A 220 -1.91 15.88 -9.21
C ARG A 220 -2.70 15.07 -10.24
N ALA A 221 -4.00 14.94 -10.05
CA ALA A 221 -4.88 14.27 -11.01
C ALA A 221 -5.13 15.13 -12.26
N THR A 222 -4.93 16.43 -12.18
CA THR A 222 -5.25 17.40 -13.22
C THR A 222 -3.98 18.03 -13.80
N VAL A 223 -4.08 18.50 -15.03
CA VAL A 223 -2.99 19.17 -15.74
C VAL A 223 -3.51 20.47 -16.34
N GLN A 224 -2.62 21.43 -16.51
CA GLN A 224 -2.92 22.71 -17.15
C GLN A 224 -1.96 22.91 -18.35
N GLY A 225 -2.46 23.58 -19.38
CA GLY A 225 -1.67 23.94 -20.54
C GLY A 225 -1.32 22.79 -21.47
N PRO A 226 -0.39 23.03 -22.42
CA PRO A 226 0.04 22.05 -23.41
C PRO A 226 0.85 20.91 -22.79
N LYS A 227 0.90 19.78 -23.50
CA LYS A 227 1.72 18.62 -23.09
C LYS A 227 3.17 19.07 -22.90
N PRO A 228 3.79 18.84 -21.73
CA PRO A 228 5.18 19.18 -21.51
C PRO A 228 6.10 18.33 -22.40
N SER A 229 7.18 18.96 -22.89
CA SER A 229 8.19 18.24 -23.65
C SER A 229 8.92 17.22 -22.77
N VAL A 230 9.19 16.05 -23.33
CA VAL A 230 9.98 15.02 -22.63
C VAL A 230 11.46 15.41 -22.70
N ILE A 231 12.14 15.34 -21.59
CA ILE A 231 13.59 15.51 -21.48
C ILE A 231 14.20 14.11 -21.35
N TYR A 232 15.30 13.90 -22.05
CA TYR A 232 16.02 12.64 -22.09
C TYR A 232 17.44 12.78 -21.56
N TRP A 233 17.91 11.76 -20.85
CA TRP A 233 19.30 11.56 -20.47
C TRP A 233 19.70 10.18 -20.96
N GLY A 234 20.74 10.10 -21.77
CA GLY A 234 21.33 8.84 -22.19
C GLY A 234 22.79 8.81 -21.80
N GLY A 235 23.24 7.73 -21.24
CA GLY A 235 24.62 7.58 -20.80
C GLY A 235 25.16 6.19 -21.04
N THR A 236 26.21 6.13 -21.90
CA THR A 236 27.13 4.98 -21.95
C THR A 236 28.02 4.98 -20.71
N MET A 237 28.61 3.86 -20.38
CA MET A 237 29.50 3.78 -19.20
C MET A 237 30.82 4.50 -19.41
N ASP A 238 31.14 4.89 -20.65
CA ASP A 238 32.22 5.83 -20.96
C ASP A 238 31.85 7.25 -20.49
N GLU A 239 30.63 7.70 -20.78
CA GLU A 239 30.15 9.03 -20.39
C GLU A 239 29.92 9.13 -18.88
N VAL A 240 29.29 8.14 -18.27
CA VAL A 240 29.05 8.10 -16.80
C VAL A 240 30.37 8.05 -16.03
N GLY A 241 31.36 7.34 -16.54
CA GLY A 241 32.71 7.21 -15.97
C GLY A 241 33.73 8.24 -16.46
N LYS A 242 33.32 9.18 -17.29
CA LYS A 242 34.24 10.11 -18.01
C LYS A 242 35.30 10.75 -17.11
N VAL A 243 34.90 11.26 -15.96
CA VAL A 243 35.83 11.93 -15.03
C VAL A 243 36.85 10.95 -14.44
N ASP A 244 36.47 9.73 -14.19
CA ASP A 244 37.34 8.71 -13.63
C ASP A 244 38.34 8.22 -14.70
N TRP A 245 37.89 8.05 -15.94
CA TRP A 245 38.76 7.78 -17.08
C TRP A 245 39.76 8.90 -17.32
N GLN A 246 39.33 10.17 -17.25
CA GLN A 246 40.22 11.33 -17.39
C GLN A 246 41.29 11.36 -16.29
N LYS A 247 40.94 11.06 -15.04
CA LYS A 247 41.91 10.95 -13.93
C LYS A 247 42.93 9.84 -14.18
N GLN A 248 42.47 8.69 -14.71
CA GLN A 248 43.36 7.58 -15.05
C GLN A 248 44.33 7.98 -16.19
N ALA A 249 43.83 8.61 -17.25
CA ALA A 249 44.66 9.11 -18.35
C ALA A 249 45.64 10.16 -17.86
N ALA A 250 45.22 11.10 -17.02
CA ALA A 250 46.12 12.12 -16.45
C ALA A 250 47.24 11.52 -15.60
N LYS A 251 46.97 10.36 -14.92
CA LYS A 251 48.04 9.64 -14.18
C LYS A 251 49.11 9.08 -15.11
N VAL A 252 48.72 8.57 -16.26
CA VAL A 252 49.69 8.10 -17.30
C VAL A 252 50.50 9.26 -17.82
N GLU A 253 49.83 10.36 -18.16
CA GLU A 253 50.51 11.56 -18.72
C GLU A 253 51.48 12.18 -17.70
N LYS A 254 51.08 12.30 -16.45
CA LYS A 254 51.96 12.75 -15.37
C LYS A 254 53.21 11.86 -15.24
N THR A 255 53.04 10.53 -15.34
CA THR A 255 54.18 9.60 -15.29
C THR A 255 55.09 9.78 -16.48
N ARG A 256 54.57 10.11 -17.68
CA ARG A 256 55.39 10.44 -18.86
C ARG A 256 56.21 11.69 -18.63
N GLN A 257 55.60 12.73 -18.10
CA GLN A 257 56.28 14.00 -17.82
C GLN A 257 57.35 13.86 -16.73
N GLU A 258 57.06 13.14 -15.65
CA GLU A 258 58.00 12.93 -14.54
C GLU A 258 59.24 12.13 -14.94
N LEU A 259 59.15 11.32 -15.98
CA LEU A 259 60.24 10.46 -16.46
C LEU A 259 60.71 10.79 -17.87
N GLU A 260 60.48 12.03 -18.34
CA GLU A 260 60.80 12.48 -19.70
C GLU A 260 62.27 12.30 -20.09
N GLY A 261 63.17 12.34 -19.13
CA GLY A 261 64.63 12.14 -19.38
C GLY A 261 65.12 10.67 -19.33
N ASN A 262 64.22 9.70 -19.07
CA ASN A 262 64.59 8.28 -18.91
C ASN A 262 63.55 7.37 -19.59
N PRO A 263 63.68 7.07 -20.89
CA PRO A 263 62.72 6.29 -21.66
C PRO A 263 62.47 4.88 -21.13
N GLU A 264 63.49 4.17 -20.68
CA GLU A 264 63.34 2.80 -20.17
C GLU A 264 62.56 2.76 -18.84
N ALA A 265 62.88 3.68 -17.93
CA ALA A 265 62.14 3.80 -16.67
C ALA A 265 60.69 4.25 -16.92
N GLN A 266 60.46 5.11 -17.90
CA GLN A 266 59.15 5.57 -18.31
C GLN A 266 58.28 4.40 -18.82
N GLU A 267 58.81 3.59 -19.74
CA GLU A 267 58.11 2.43 -20.30
C GLU A 267 57.78 1.39 -19.23
N GLN A 268 58.75 1.02 -18.43
CA GLN A 268 58.56 0.08 -17.31
C GLN A 268 57.45 0.57 -16.34
N LYS A 269 57.46 1.86 -16.02
CA LYS A 269 56.47 2.44 -15.11
C LYS A 269 55.06 2.49 -15.70
N ILE A 270 54.95 2.81 -16.98
CA ILE A 270 53.69 2.83 -17.73
C ILE A 270 53.13 1.41 -17.86
N GLU A 271 53.97 0.43 -18.19
CA GLU A 271 53.54 -0.99 -18.20
C GLU A 271 53.03 -1.46 -16.82
N GLN A 272 53.74 -1.04 -15.75
CA GLN A 272 53.30 -1.34 -14.40
C GLN A 272 51.91 -0.72 -14.10
N LEU A 273 51.69 0.55 -14.51
CA LEU A 273 50.39 1.21 -14.39
C LEU A 273 49.30 0.44 -15.16
N PHE A 274 49.59 0.01 -16.40
CA PHE A 274 48.63 -0.75 -17.20
C PHE A 274 48.29 -2.12 -16.60
N ARG A 275 49.25 -2.79 -15.95
CA ARG A 275 48.98 -3.99 -15.15
C ARG A 275 48.09 -3.67 -13.94
N ASP A 276 48.37 -2.55 -13.27
CA ASP A 276 47.59 -2.09 -12.12
C ASP A 276 46.15 -1.70 -12.50
N PHE A 277 45.94 -1.16 -13.70
CA PHE A 277 44.64 -0.81 -14.22
C PHE A 277 43.76 -2.02 -14.56
N LYS A 278 44.27 -3.22 -14.63
CA LYS A 278 43.48 -4.46 -14.87
C LYS A 278 42.96 -5.12 -13.60
N LYS A 279 43.14 -4.48 -12.45
CA LYS A 279 42.70 -5.02 -11.16
C LYS A 279 41.18 -4.89 -10.98
N THR A 280 40.56 -5.90 -10.40
CA THR A 280 39.18 -5.80 -9.95
C THR A 280 39.06 -4.98 -8.67
N HIS A 281 37.89 -4.36 -8.43
CA HIS A 281 37.66 -3.50 -7.27
C HIS A 281 36.51 -4.04 -6.41
N ARG A 282 36.59 -3.78 -5.11
CA ARG A 282 35.51 -4.13 -4.16
C ARG A 282 34.34 -3.15 -4.16
N ARG A 283 34.51 -2.00 -4.81
CA ARG A 283 33.47 -0.97 -5.01
C ARG A 283 33.09 -0.94 -6.47
N PRO A 284 31.95 -0.32 -6.87
CA PRO A 284 31.62 -0.16 -8.27
C PRO A 284 32.72 0.47 -9.07
N TYR A 285 32.93 -0.05 -10.26
CA TYR A 285 33.99 0.37 -11.14
C TYR A 285 33.59 0.24 -12.60
N PHE A 286 34.24 1.03 -13.44
CA PHE A 286 34.09 0.94 -14.88
C PHE A 286 35.18 0.03 -15.45
N LYS A 287 34.85 -0.70 -16.52
CA LYS A 287 35.76 -1.58 -17.24
C LYS A 287 35.69 -1.30 -18.74
N ASN A 288 36.83 -1.04 -19.35
CA ASN A 288 36.96 -1.00 -20.80
C ASN A 288 37.05 -2.44 -21.33
N LEU A 289 36.14 -2.81 -22.24
CA LEU A 289 36.04 -4.20 -22.73
C LEU A 289 37.13 -4.55 -23.76
N GLN A 290 37.75 -3.54 -24.41
CA GLN A 290 38.81 -3.76 -25.43
C GLN A 290 40.16 -4.09 -24.78
N ASN A 291 40.58 -3.31 -23.77
CA ASN A 291 41.92 -3.45 -23.17
C ASN A 291 41.89 -4.04 -21.74
N GLY A 292 40.71 -4.21 -21.16
CA GLY A 292 40.52 -4.75 -19.82
C GLY A 292 40.90 -3.79 -18.69
N HIS A 293 41.20 -2.53 -18.97
CA HIS A 293 41.48 -1.53 -17.94
C HIS A 293 40.23 -1.23 -17.12
N THR A 294 40.41 -1.02 -15.82
CA THR A 294 39.34 -0.72 -14.87
C THR A 294 39.66 0.57 -14.13
N VAL A 295 38.62 1.30 -13.76
CA VAL A 295 38.73 2.49 -12.91
C VAL A 295 37.59 2.48 -11.88
N PRO A 296 37.90 2.63 -10.58
CA PRO A 296 36.86 2.65 -9.56
C PRO A 296 36.02 3.94 -9.69
N GLN A 297 34.72 3.85 -9.51
CA GLN A 297 33.89 5.04 -9.47
C GLN A 297 34.28 5.91 -8.28
N SER A 298 34.76 7.11 -8.54
CA SER A 298 35.02 8.12 -7.51
C SER A 298 33.84 9.08 -7.43
N TRP A 299 32.80 8.67 -6.74
CA TRP A 299 31.69 9.57 -6.48
C TRP A 299 31.97 10.42 -5.24
N SER A 300 32.07 11.70 -5.44
CA SER A 300 32.19 12.71 -4.39
C SER A 300 31.06 13.72 -4.52
N TYR A 301 30.90 14.57 -3.52
CA TYR A 301 29.90 15.67 -3.52
C TYR A 301 30.11 16.71 -4.64
N GLY A 302 30.53 16.27 -5.82
CA GLY A 302 30.89 17.10 -6.95
C GLY A 302 29.75 17.77 -7.71
N GLY A 303 28.49 17.53 -7.29
CA GLY A 303 27.32 18.15 -7.90
C GLY A 303 27.18 17.85 -9.39
N ALA A 304 26.55 18.76 -10.13
CA ALA A 304 26.27 18.64 -11.56
C ALA A 304 27.49 18.54 -12.49
N ARG A 305 28.72 18.59 -11.96
CA ARG A 305 29.96 18.43 -12.74
C ARG A 305 30.03 17.11 -13.49
N HIS A 306 29.42 16.06 -12.95
CA HIS A 306 29.42 14.70 -13.48
C HIS A 306 28.10 14.31 -14.11
N ALA A 307 27.15 15.25 -14.19
CA ALA A 307 25.82 14.97 -14.69
C ALA A 307 25.82 14.66 -16.17
N LEU A 308 24.98 13.73 -16.58
CA LEU A 308 24.62 13.51 -17.96
C LEU A 308 23.94 14.76 -18.53
N ASN A 309 24.23 15.09 -19.79
CA ASN A 309 23.59 16.22 -20.45
C ASN A 309 22.18 15.83 -20.90
N PRO A 310 21.15 16.58 -20.49
CA PRO A 310 19.79 16.36 -20.99
C PRO A 310 19.65 16.82 -22.44
N THR A 311 18.79 16.11 -23.19
CA THR A 311 18.48 16.38 -24.59
C THR A 311 16.96 16.37 -24.81
N ASP A 312 16.50 17.00 -25.88
CA ASP A 312 15.09 17.01 -26.29
C ASP A 312 14.74 15.84 -27.24
N ILE A 313 15.75 15.08 -27.64
CA ILE A 313 15.64 13.98 -28.58
C ILE A 313 16.02 12.68 -27.87
N PRO A 314 15.26 11.59 -28.09
CA PRO A 314 15.63 10.29 -27.53
C PRO A 314 17.07 9.92 -27.89
N PRO A 315 17.92 9.55 -26.92
CA PRO A 315 19.29 9.17 -27.18
C PRO A 315 19.36 7.86 -27.98
N ALA A 316 20.30 7.76 -28.88
CA ALA A 316 20.52 6.52 -29.61
C ALA A 316 21.13 5.47 -28.69
N VAL A 317 20.47 4.33 -28.58
CA VAL A 317 20.98 3.20 -27.81
C VAL A 317 22.13 2.55 -28.56
N PRO A 318 23.34 2.46 -27.97
CA PRO A 318 24.49 1.86 -28.68
C PRO A 318 24.26 0.35 -28.88
N LYS A 319 24.61 -0.15 -30.08
CA LYS A 319 24.47 -1.59 -30.40
C LYS A 319 25.43 -2.47 -29.59
N SER A 320 26.60 -1.94 -29.27
CA SER A 320 27.60 -2.63 -28.43
C SER A 320 28.25 -1.63 -27.49
N ALA A 321 28.62 -2.10 -26.31
CA ALA A 321 29.28 -1.32 -25.30
C ALA A 321 30.81 -1.40 -25.44
N GLY A 322 31.50 -0.26 -25.46
CA GLY A 322 32.95 -0.22 -25.30
C GLY A 322 33.40 -0.29 -23.84
N HIS A 323 32.55 0.21 -22.97
CA HIS A 323 32.73 0.25 -21.51
C HIS A 323 31.51 -0.26 -20.80
N VAL A 324 31.73 -0.88 -19.64
CA VAL A 324 30.66 -1.35 -18.72
C VAL A 324 30.96 -0.88 -17.31
N ALA A 325 29.91 -0.71 -16.51
CA ALA A 325 30.04 -0.57 -15.07
C ALA A 325 29.78 -1.93 -14.42
N ILE A 326 30.61 -2.30 -13.47
CA ILE A 326 30.44 -3.49 -12.64
C ILE A 326 30.02 -3.05 -11.23
N ILE A 327 28.90 -3.55 -10.77
CA ILE A 327 28.47 -3.42 -9.37
C ILE A 327 28.76 -4.75 -8.69
N PRO A 328 29.86 -4.82 -7.88
CA PRO A 328 30.23 -6.07 -7.23
C PRO A 328 29.16 -6.58 -6.28
N GLN A 329 29.22 -7.87 -5.99
CA GLN A 329 28.44 -8.45 -4.90
C GLN A 329 28.88 -7.86 -3.55
N GLY A 330 27.94 -7.77 -2.61
CA GLY A 330 28.24 -7.32 -1.25
C GLY A 330 27.19 -6.33 -0.75
N ALA A 331 27.32 -5.97 0.53
CA ALA A 331 26.31 -5.14 1.19
C ALA A 331 26.12 -3.78 0.49
N ARG A 332 25.04 -3.66 -0.28
CA ARG A 332 24.57 -2.40 -0.86
C ARG A 332 25.60 -1.65 -1.72
N GLN A 333 26.34 -2.35 -2.55
CA GLN A 333 27.18 -1.72 -3.55
C GLN A 333 26.33 -0.98 -4.57
N LYS A 334 26.73 0.25 -4.95
CA LYS A 334 25.88 1.15 -5.74
C LYS A 334 26.65 1.91 -6.81
N LEU A 335 26.13 1.89 -8.02
CA LEU A 335 26.54 2.79 -9.10
C LEU A 335 25.73 4.08 -9.00
N VAL A 336 26.37 5.24 -9.10
CA VAL A 336 25.71 6.56 -9.10
C VAL A 336 25.70 7.14 -10.50
N VAL A 337 24.52 7.59 -10.95
CA VAL A 337 24.33 8.27 -12.22
C VAL A 337 23.76 9.66 -11.94
N GLU A 338 24.55 10.70 -12.19
CA GLU A 338 24.18 12.10 -11.96
C GLU A 338 23.34 12.63 -13.12
N LEU A 339 22.19 13.25 -12.82
CA LEU A 339 21.24 13.78 -13.80
C LEU A 339 21.17 15.31 -13.85
N GLY A 340 21.83 15.99 -12.92
CA GLY A 340 21.81 17.44 -12.83
C GLY A 340 20.56 18.00 -12.14
N GLU A 341 20.09 19.18 -12.57
CA GLU A 341 19.00 19.92 -11.91
C GLU A 341 17.78 20.17 -12.81
N LYS A 342 17.71 19.51 -13.97
CA LYS A 342 16.64 19.73 -14.96
C LYS A 342 15.53 18.69 -14.92
N ILE A 343 15.53 17.81 -13.92
CA ILE A 343 14.46 16.82 -13.75
C ILE A 343 13.16 17.56 -13.43
N PRO A 344 12.03 17.21 -14.07
CA PRO A 344 10.73 17.80 -13.77
C PRO A 344 10.30 17.59 -12.33
N ASP A 345 9.47 18.48 -11.80
CA ASP A 345 8.99 18.39 -10.42
C ASP A 345 7.85 17.39 -10.28
N GLU A 346 7.05 17.21 -11.33
CA GLU A 346 5.89 16.32 -11.36
C GLU A 346 5.94 15.43 -12.61
N GLY A 347 5.12 14.39 -12.62
CA GLY A 347 5.03 13.41 -13.69
C GLY A 347 5.80 12.14 -13.41
N ILE A 348 5.94 11.31 -14.41
CA ILE A 348 6.66 10.04 -14.35
C ILE A 348 8.06 10.20 -14.94
N LEU A 349 9.06 9.81 -14.17
CA LEU A 349 10.43 9.65 -14.65
C LEU A 349 10.65 8.18 -14.99
N ARG A 350 10.81 7.87 -16.27
CA ARG A 350 11.13 6.51 -16.72
C ARG A 350 12.62 6.29 -16.69
N VAL A 351 13.07 5.31 -15.96
CA VAL A 351 14.46 4.88 -15.85
C VAL A 351 14.60 3.51 -16.51
N ARG A 352 15.43 3.41 -17.52
CA ARG A 352 15.75 2.16 -18.22
C ARG A 352 17.24 1.89 -18.11
N VAL A 353 17.57 0.71 -17.63
CA VAL A 353 18.96 0.29 -17.44
C VAL A 353 19.20 -0.98 -18.23
N ARG A 354 20.14 -0.96 -19.16
CA ARG A 354 20.57 -2.17 -19.85
C ARG A 354 21.64 -2.85 -19.02
N ALA A 355 21.30 -4.03 -18.51
CA ALA A 355 22.12 -4.75 -17.55
C ALA A 355 22.18 -6.25 -17.83
N SER A 356 23.18 -6.90 -17.26
CA SER A 356 23.37 -8.34 -17.31
C SER A 356 23.96 -8.89 -16.01
N ASN A 357 23.77 -10.16 -15.79
CA ASN A 357 24.33 -10.91 -14.68
C ASN A 357 25.74 -11.39 -15.02
N ASN A 358 26.74 -10.88 -14.31
CA ASN A 358 28.14 -11.29 -14.47
C ASN A 358 28.58 -12.33 -13.42
N SER A 359 27.61 -13.12 -12.90
CA SER A 359 27.92 -14.17 -11.94
C SER A 359 28.64 -15.36 -12.58
N LYS A 360 29.68 -15.82 -11.93
CA LYS A 360 30.42 -17.02 -12.34
C LYS A 360 29.69 -18.33 -11.96
N THR A 361 28.71 -18.25 -11.09
CA THR A 361 27.98 -19.41 -10.57
C THR A 361 26.60 -19.48 -11.21
N LYS A 362 26.33 -20.55 -11.95
CA LYS A 362 25.02 -20.80 -12.56
C LYS A 362 23.94 -20.89 -11.49
N GLY A 363 22.85 -20.15 -11.67
CA GLY A 363 21.71 -20.09 -10.73
C GLY A 363 21.78 -18.97 -9.70
N ASN A 364 22.88 -18.23 -9.60
CA ASN A 364 22.94 -17.01 -8.79
C ASN A 364 22.42 -15.82 -9.61
N ILE A 365 21.24 -15.32 -9.26
CA ILE A 365 20.62 -14.17 -9.91
C ILE A 365 20.71 -12.98 -8.93
N PRO A 366 21.52 -11.95 -9.24
CA PRO A 366 21.56 -10.74 -8.43
C PRO A 366 20.30 -9.91 -8.60
N THR A 367 19.98 -9.11 -7.59
CA THR A 367 18.85 -8.20 -7.59
C THR A 367 19.31 -6.74 -7.57
N MET A 368 18.62 -5.91 -8.33
CA MET A 368 18.90 -4.47 -8.43
C MET A 368 17.76 -3.65 -7.85
N GLN A 369 18.12 -2.71 -6.96
CA GLN A 369 17.24 -1.72 -6.37
C GLN A 369 17.55 -0.35 -6.98
N LEU A 370 16.54 0.47 -7.20
CA LEU A 370 16.68 1.85 -7.62
C LEU A 370 16.40 2.81 -6.45
N ASP A 371 17.38 3.66 -6.15
CA ASP A 371 17.21 4.78 -5.24
C ASP A 371 17.32 6.10 -6.03
N PHE A 372 16.61 7.12 -5.56
CA PHE A 372 16.74 8.50 -6.03
C PHE A 372 17.40 9.36 -4.94
N GLY A 373 18.35 10.18 -5.31
CA GLY A 373 19.05 11.07 -4.39
C GLY A 373 19.00 12.53 -4.82
N TRP A 374 18.94 13.42 -3.84
CA TRP A 374 18.96 14.87 -4.08
C TRP A 374 19.66 15.60 -2.93
N GLN A 375 19.98 16.86 -3.16
CA GLN A 375 20.52 17.74 -2.12
C GLN A 375 19.38 18.29 -1.26
N ALA A 376 19.35 17.94 0.00
CA ALA A 376 18.29 18.35 0.95
C ALA A 376 18.64 19.65 1.70
N SER A 377 19.96 19.92 1.88
CA SER A 377 20.48 21.14 2.50
C SER A 377 21.89 21.43 1.96
N ASN A 378 22.49 22.53 2.38
CA ASN A 378 23.87 22.88 1.97
C ASN A 378 24.89 21.79 2.29
N GLU A 379 24.66 21.00 3.33
CA GLU A 379 25.58 19.97 3.81
C GLU A 379 25.01 18.56 3.72
N GLY A 380 23.70 18.42 3.52
CA GLY A 380 22.97 17.16 3.60
C GLY A 380 22.40 16.69 2.27
N ARG A 381 22.51 15.38 2.01
CA ARG A 381 21.84 14.69 0.91
C ARG A 381 20.72 13.81 1.46
N ALA A 382 19.61 13.78 0.74
CA ALA A 382 18.53 12.85 0.99
C ALA A 382 18.56 11.74 -0.06
N LEU A 383 18.09 10.58 0.34
CA LEU A 383 18.01 9.39 -0.48
C LEU A 383 16.66 8.72 -0.20
N MET A 384 16.01 8.30 -1.25
CA MET A 384 14.75 7.57 -1.17
C MET A 384 14.82 6.37 -2.10
N ARG A 385 14.43 5.19 -1.61
CA ARG A 385 14.15 4.06 -2.47
C ARG A 385 12.91 4.39 -3.28
N VAL A 386 13.01 4.25 -4.61
CA VAL A 386 11.91 4.54 -5.54
C VAL A 386 11.44 3.31 -6.31
N SER A 387 12.12 2.18 -6.16
CA SER A 387 11.64 0.87 -6.62
C SER A 387 10.82 0.20 -5.52
N ASP A 388 9.61 -0.25 -5.84
CA ASP A 388 8.77 -0.98 -4.89
C ASP A 388 9.38 -2.35 -4.56
N GLN A 389 9.90 -3.03 -5.58
CA GLN A 389 10.54 -4.33 -5.47
C GLN A 389 11.94 -4.29 -6.08
N ASP A 390 12.79 -5.22 -5.64
CA ASP A 390 14.08 -5.46 -6.27
C ASP A 390 13.85 -6.27 -7.55
N VAL A 391 14.53 -5.88 -8.62
CA VAL A 391 14.41 -6.53 -9.92
C VAL A 391 15.53 -7.56 -10.08
N GLU A 392 15.20 -8.78 -10.42
CA GLU A 392 16.17 -9.83 -10.74
C GLU A 392 16.87 -9.55 -12.07
N ILE A 393 18.20 -9.62 -12.08
CA ILE A 393 19.02 -9.41 -13.27
C ILE A 393 19.48 -10.79 -13.76
N ASP A 394 18.72 -11.36 -14.68
CA ASP A 394 18.90 -12.71 -15.20
C ASP A 394 19.58 -12.77 -16.57
N ALA A 395 19.55 -11.65 -17.32
CA ALA A 395 20.15 -11.56 -18.65
C ALA A 395 21.66 -11.89 -18.64
N PRO A 396 22.16 -12.68 -19.61
CA PRO A 396 23.58 -12.98 -19.69
C PRO A 396 24.38 -11.81 -20.27
N PRO A 397 25.71 -11.75 -20.05
CA PRO A 397 26.56 -10.64 -20.54
C PRO A 397 26.59 -10.50 -22.07
N GLU A 398 26.31 -11.58 -22.79
CA GLU A 398 26.28 -11.64 -24.27
C GLU A 398 24.99 -11.04 -24.84
N ASP A 399 23.92 -11.03 -24.05
CA ASP A 399 22.60 -10.50 -24.43
C ASP A 399 21.97 -9.70 -23.27
N PRO A 400 22.49 -8.51 -22.98
CA PRO A 400 21.98 -7.67 -21.89
C PRO A 400 20.59 -7.14 -22.17
N HIS A 401 19.69 -7.19 -21.17
CA HIS A 401 18.31 -6.74 -21.28
C HIS A 401 18.09 -5.37 -20.63
N PHE A 402 17.04 -4.69 -21.05
CA PHE A 402 16.56 -3.48 -20.40
C PHE A 402 15.65 -3.82 -19.23
N TYR A 403 15.97 -3.28 -18.07
CA TYR A 403 15.12 -3.24 -16.88
C TYR A 403 14.60 -1.83 -16.69
N GLN A 404 13.30 -1.68 -16.35
CA GLN A 404 12.62 -0.39 -16.33
C GLN A 404 11.94 -0.11 -15.00
N TRP A 405 11.99 1.13 -14.57
CA TRP A 405 11.23 1.67 -13.45
C TRP A 405 10.55 2.97 -13.89
N ASP A 406 9.31 3.14 -13.45
CA ASP A 406 8.56 4.37 -13.59
C ASP A 406 8.44 5.02 -12.20
N VAL A 407 9.14 6.14 -12.02
CA VAL A 407 9.27 6.84 -10.75
C VAL A 407 8.34 8.04 -10.71
N ILE A 408 7.47 8.11 -9.72
CA ILE A 408 6.55 9.24 -9.53
C ILE A 408 7.32 10.38 -8.86
N LEU A 409 7.65 11.41 -9.63
CA LEU A 409 8.49 12.52 -9.17
C LEU A 409 7.88 13.31 -8.03
N GLY A 410 6.57 13.53 -8.08
CA GLY A 410 5.86 14.27 -7.04
C GLY A 410 5.85 13.61 -5.66
N ASP A 411 6.23 12.33 -5.53
CA ASP A 411 6.36 11.64 -4.25
C ASP A 411 7.73 11.82 -3.59
N ILE A 412 8.71 12.36 -4.33
CA ILE A 412 10.05 12.65 -3.82
C ILE A 412 10.06 14.04 -3.20
N TYR A 413 9.87 14.13 -1.89
CA TYR A 413 9.75 15.41 -1.18
C TYR A 413 10.68 15.49 0.06
N PRO A 414 11.26 16.63 0.37
CA PRO A 414 11.30 17.92 -0.36
C PRO A 414 12.48 17.98 -1.34
N ARG A 415 12.24 17.68 -2.61
CA ARG A 415 13.32 17.60 -3.61
C ARG A 415 13.94 18.95 -3.97
N ASN A 416 13.17 20.01 -3.93
CA ASN A 416 13.56 21.31 -4.48
C ASN A 416 14.05 22.33 -3.46
N SER A 417 14.22 21.95 -2.20
CA SER A 417 14.51 22.90 -1.13
C SER A 417 15.77 23.76 -1.34
N VAL A 418 16.77 23.24 -2.04
CA VAL A 418 18.03 23.94 -2.34
C VAL A 418 18.39 24.01 -3.82
N ARG A 419 17.46 23.57 -4.69
CA ARG A 419 17.67 23.58 -6.15
C ARG A 419 17.82 25.03 -6.63
N LYS A 420 18.85 25.30 -7.43
CA LYS A 420 19.18 26.63 -7.97
C LYS A 420 19.48 27.72 -6.92
N THR A 421 19.43 27.42 -5.63
CA THR A 421 19.56 28.41 -4.55
C THR A 421 20.91 28.37 -3.84
N SER A 422 21.63 27.25 -3.89
CA SER A 422 22.91 27.14 -3.22
C SER A 422 23.99 26.50 -4.09
N ARG A 423 25.22 26.96 -3.89
CA ARG A 423 26.45 26.34 -4.41
C ARG A 423 27.16 25.67 -3.25
N MET A 424 27.69 24.48 -3.48
CA MET A 424 28.53 23.79 -2.51
C MET A 424 29.99 24.18 -2.76
N GLY A 425 30.46 25.21 -2.08
CA GLY A 425 31.84 25.70 -2.28
C GLY A 425 32.11 26.11 -3.73
N SER A 426 33.13 25.53 -4.36
CA SER A 426 33.49 25.75 -5.78
C SER A 426 32.72 24.86 -6.76
N THR A 427 31.76 24.06 -6.28
CA THR A 427 31.02 23.13 -7.14
C THR A 427 29.77 23.77 -7.73
N PRO A 428 29.32 23.35 -8.93
CA PRO A 428 28.06 23.77 -9.51
C PRO A 428 26.86 23.40 -8.60
N SER A 429 25.67 23.86 -9.00
CA SER A 429 24.40 23.56 -8.29
C SER A 429 24.28 22.08 -7.94
N PRO A 430 23.57 21.78 -6.84
CA PRO A 430 23.29 20.41 -6.43
C PRO A 430 22.73 19.57 -7.55
N SER A 431 23.19 18.34 -7.68
CA SER A 431 22.74 17.39 -8.70
C SER A 431 21.79 16.35 -8.12
N GLU A 432 20.71 16.13 -8.81
CA GLU A 432 19.85 14.96 -8.61
C GLU A 432 20.49 13.75 -9.28
N HIS A 433 20.38 12.59 -8.68
CA HIS A 433 21.07 11.39 -9.14
C HIS A 433 20.31 10.12 -8.85
N LEU A 434 20.54 9.12 -9.66
CA LEU A 434 20.09 7.75 -9.43
C LEU A 434 21.20 6.95 -8.74
N ARG A 435 20.78 5.97 -7.94
CA ARG A 435 21.67 4.96 -7.40
C ARG A 435 21.12 3.59 -7.77
N LEU A 436 21.88 2.86 -8.56
CA LEU A 436 21.63 1.48 -8.93
C LEU A 436 22.36 0.60 -7.92
N VAL A 437 21.62 -0.08 -7.07
CA VAL A 437 22.15 -0.79 -5.91
C VAL A 437 22.07 -2.29 -6.16
N ASN A 438 23.20 -2.99 -6.09
CA ASN A 438 23.20 -4.45 -5.97
C ASN A 438 22.83 -4.80 -4.53
N ASN A 439 21.59 -5.24 -4.33
CA ASN A 439 21.05 -5.56 -3.02
C ASN A 439 21.27 -7.02 -2.61
N SER A 440 21.90 -7.79 -3.49
CA SER A 440 22.14 -9.22 -3.29
C SER A 440 23.39 -9.45 -2.46
N VAL A 441 23.30 -10.36 -1.53
CA VAL A 441 24.45 -10.88 -0.80
C VAL A 441 24.85 -12.23 -1.42
N ASN A 442 26.08 -12.31 -1.94
CA ASN A 442 26.67 -13.54 -2.52
C ASN A 442 25.96 -14.11 -3.76
N LYS A 443 25.14 -13.30 -4.48
CA LYS A 443 24.46 -13.76 -5.69
C LYS A 443 25.12 -13.34 -7.01
N GLY A 444 26.22 -12.59 -6.96
CA GLY A 444 26.97 -12.21 -8.15
C GLY A 444 27.05 -10.71 -8.40
N GLU A 445 27.71 -10.37 -9.50
CA GLU A 445 27.94 -8.98 -9.91
C GLU A 445 26.92 -8.59 -10.97
N ILE A 446 26.52 -7.33 -10.96
CA ILE A 446 25.70 -6.74 -12.02
C ILE A 446 26.59 -5.96 -12.95
N GLN A 447 26.48 -6.23 -14.25
CA GLN A 447 27.13 -5.46 -15.31
C GLN A 447 26.10 -4.56 -15.97
N ILE A 448 26.43 -3.27 -16.11
CA ILE A 448 25.59 -2.25 -16.75
C ILE A 448 26.38 -1.67 -17.91
N ASP A 449 25.75 -1.54 -19.06
CA ASP A 449 26.38 -0.96 -20.23
C ASP A 449 25.73 0.35 -20.71
N TYR A 450 24.45 0.57 -20.35
CA TYR A 450 23.74 1.76 -20.77
C TYR A 450 22.63 2.14 -19.77
N VAL A 451 22.44 3.43 -19.55
CA VAL A 451 21.37 3.99 -18.74
C VAL A 451 20.63 5.04 -19.55
N GLU A 452 19.32 4.96 -19.58
CA GLU A 452 18.42 5.92 -20.20
C GLU A 452 17.41 6.41 -19.18
N VAL A 453 17.21 7.71 -19.11
CA VAL A 453 16.20 8.35 -18.27
C VAL A 453 15.39 9.29 -19.13
N SER A 454 14.08 9.30 -18.96
CA SER A 454 13.19 10.20 -19.69
C SER A 454 12.04 10.67 -18.80
N GLY A 455 11.64 11.91 -18.96
CA GLY A 455 10.51 12.48 -18.20
C GLY A 455 10.22 13.94 -18.53
N PRO A 456 9.01 14.41 -18.25
CA PRO A 456 7.87 13.65 -17.74
C PRO A 456 7.22 12.78 -18.83
N ILE A 457 6.92 11.54 -18.51
CA ILE A 457 6.21 10.63 -19.42
C ILE A 457 4.71 10.76 -19.21
N HIS A 458 3.96 10.89 -20.28
CA HIS A 458 2.52 10.87 -20.33
C HIS A 458 2.07 10.03 -21.53
N ASP A 459 1.36 8.94 -21.27
CA ASP A 459 0.85 8.05 -22.33
C ASP A 459 -0.15 8.77 -23.23
N GLN A 460 -0.96 9.63 -22.63
CA GLN A 460 -1.94 10.48 -23.34
C GLN A 460 -2.01 11.87 -22.68
N TRP A 461 -2.49 12.86 -23.44
CA TRP A 461 -2.67 14.22 -22.93
C TRP A 461 -4.03 14.80 -23.36
N PRO A 462 -4.82 15.35 -22.42
CA PRO A 462 -4.64 15.25 -20.96
C PRO A 462 -4.66 13.80 -20.46
N PRO A 463 -4.03 13.49 -19.29
CA PRO A 463 -4.05 12.15 -18.70
C PRO A 463 -5.48 11.70 -18.35
N GLU A 464 -5.69 10.39 -18.23
CA GLU A 464 -6.98 9.81 -17.86
C GLU A 464 -7.51 10.37 -16.52
N SER A 465 -6.64 10.60 -15.55
CA SER A 465 -6.98 11.20 -14.27
C SER A 465 -7.61 12.60 -14.41
N HIS A 466 -7.10 13.41 -15.34
CA HIS A 466 -7.68 14.72 -15.66
C HIS A 466 -9.06 14.58 -16.29
N ARG A 467 -9.21 13.67 -17.26
CA ARG A 467 -10.48 13.45 -17.96
C ARG A 467 -11.58 12.89 -17.07
N ARG A 468 -11.24 12.20 -16.00
CA ARG A 468 -12.20 11.75 -14.98
C ARG A 468 -12.86 12.89 -14.23
N ILE A 469 -12.25 14.07 -14.22
CA ILE A 469 -12.72 15.28 -13.56
C ILE A 469 -13.21 16.28 -14.62
N PHE A 470 -12.35 16.62 -15.58
CA PHE A 470 -12.58 17.59 -16.64
C PHE A 470 -12.78 16.85 -17.98
N PHE A 471 -13.99 16.36 -18.19
CA PHE A 471 -14.35 15.61 -19.39
C PHE A 471 -14.86 16.54 -20.50
N GLU A 472 -14.88 16.06 -21.73
CA GLU A 472 -15.41 16.79 -22.87
C GLU A 472 -16.92 17.03 -22.69
N SER A 473 -17.35 18.30 -22.82
CA SER A 473 -18.75 18.70 -22.66
C SER A 473 -19.11 19.78 -23.67
N SER A 474 -20.35 19.75 -24.17
CA SER A 474 -20.95 20.81 -24.95
C SER A 474 -21.13 22.11 -24.14
N GLN A 475 -21.09 22.01 -22.81
CA GLN A 475 -21.26 23.16 -21.90
C GLN A 475 -19.91 23.80 -21.52
N SER A 476 -18.80 23.34 -22.03
CA SER A 476 -17.45 23.82 -21.65
C SER A 476 -17.23 25.32 -21.85
N SER A 477 -18.00 25.96 -22.76
CA SER A 477 -17.97 27.42 -22.96
C SER A 477 -18.75 28.22 -21.90
N ASN A 478 -19.60 27.56 -21.09
CA ASN A 478 -20.34 28.17 -19.99
C ASN A 478 -19.81 27.56 -18.66
N GLU A 479 -18.91 28.29 -17.99
CA GLU A 479 -18.25 27.82 -16.77
C GLU A 479 -19.22 27.35 -15.69
N ASN A 480 -20.35 28.04 -15.47
CA ASN A 480 -21.35 27.65 -14.46
C ASN A 480 -22.08 26.35 -14.84
N ALA A 481 -22.44 26.19 -16.11
CA ALA A 481 -23.08 24.98 -16.59
C ALA A 481 -22.12 23.79 -16.54
N TYR A 482 -20.87 23.98 -16.93
CA TYR A 482 -19.84 22.95 -16.90
C TYR A 482 -19.46 22.57 -15.48
N ALA A 483 -19.31 23.54 -14.56
CA ALA A 483 -19.10 23.28 -13.15
C ALA A 483 -20.23 22.43 -12.54
N ARG A 484 -21.50 22.72 -12.93
CA ARG A 484 -22.63 21.89 -12.50
C ARG A 484 -22.54 20.45 -13.00
N GLU A 485 -22.20 20.23 -14.26
CA GLU A 485 -22.01 18.88 -14.81
C GLU A 485 -20.90 18.10 -14.09
N ILE A 486 -19.77 18.76 -13.83
CA ILE A 486 -18.66 18.16 -13.07
C ILE A 486 -19.13 17.76 -11.67
N LEU A 487 -19.84 18.65 -10.96
CA LEU A 487 -20.35 18.37 -9.61
C LEU A 487 -21.37 17.21 -9.62
N MET A 488 -22.30 17.19 -10.58
CA MET A 488 -23.30 16.13 -10.73
C MET A 488 -22.67 14.77 -11.08
N THR A 489 -21.49 14.77 -11.68
CA THR A 489 -20.75 13.53 -12.00
C THR A 489 -19.84 13.09 -10.84
N PHE A 490 -19.14 14.02 -10.21
CA PHE A 490 -18.12 13.75 -9.21
C PHE A 490 -18.70 13.47 -7.81
N MET A 491 -19.65 14.30 -7.35
CA MET A 491 -20.21 14.19 -6.00
C MET A 491 -20.90 12.84 -5.72
N PRO A 492 -21.72 12.26 -6.62
CA PRO A 492 -22.30 10.94 -6.35
C PRO A 492 -21.27 9.82 -6.25
N ARG A 493 -20.16 9.94 -6.98
CA ARG A 493 -19.04 9.00 -6.88
C ARG A 493 -18.31 9.13 -5.55
N ALA A 494 -18.02 10.36 -5.14
CA ALA A 494 -17.32 10.65 -3.89
C ALA A 494 -18.19 10.31 -2.67
N TRP A 495 -19.44 10.73 -2.63
CA TRP A 495 -20.33 10.57 -1.48
C TRP A 495 -21.12 9.26 -1.47
N ARG A 496 -20.95 8.42 -2.52
CA ARG A 496 -21.48 7.06 -2.60
C ARG A 496 -23.02 6.97 -2.55
N ARG A 497 -23.72 8.06 -2.87
CA ARG A 497 -25.18 8.19 -2.85
C ARG A 497 -25.69 9.12 -3.94
N SER A 498 -26.99 9.14 -4.13
CA SER A 498 -27.63 10.17 -4.92
C SER A 498 -27.48 11.54 -4.25
N ILE A 499 -27.37 12.58 -5.06
CA ILE A 499 -27.12 13.96 -4.60
C ILE A 499 -28.35 14.80 -4.94
N ALA A 500 -28.80 15.61 -3.98
CA ALA A 500 -29.88 16.56 -4.20
C ALA A 500 -29.41 17.80 -4.97
N ASP A 501 -30.29 18.41 -5.71
CA ASP A 501 -29.98 19.63 -6.47
C ASP A 501 -29.51 20.79 -5.57
N GLU A 502 -30.01 20.87 -4.34
CA GLU A 502 -29.62 21.86 -3.34
C GLU A 502 -28.16 21.70 -2.93
N GLU A 503 -27.68 20.50 -2.81
CA GLU A 503 -26.27 20.21 -2.48
C GLU A 503 -25.34 20.62 -3.63
N VAL A 504 -25.75 20.38 -4.87
CA VAL A 504 -25.03 20.83 -6.06
C VAL A 504 -25.02 22.37 -6.13
N ASN A 505 -26.18 23.02 -5.87
CA ASN A 505 -26.29 24.47 -5.87
C ASN A 505 -25.40 25.12 -4.80
N GLN A 506 -25.32 24.55 -3.60
CA GLN A 506 -24.38 25.02 -2.57
C GLN A 506 -22.93 25.01 -3.05
N LYS A 507 -22.52 23.95 -3.74
CA LYS A 507 -21.17 23.86 -4.31
C LYS A 507 -20.94 24.80 -5.49
N LEU A 508 -21.98 25.07 -6.28
CA LEU A 508 -21.93 26.08 -7.36
C LEU A 508 -21.77 27.51 -6.82
N VAL A 509 -22.45 27.87 -5.73
CA VAL A 509 -22.25 29.17 -5.07
C VAL A 509 -20.80 29.28 -4.58
N LEU A 510 -20.24 28.22 -4.00
CA LEU A 510 -18.83 28.21 -3.61
C LEU A 510 -17.90 28.35 -4.84
N PHE A 511 -18.20 27.67 -5.95
CA PHE A 511 -17.45 27.80 -7.20
C PHE A 511 -17.45 29.25 -7.68
N GLN A 512 -18.61 29.91 -7.74
CA GLN A 512 -18.71 31.31 -8.16
C GLN A 512 -17.88 32.24 -7.27
N THR A 513 -17.80 31.95 -5.97
CA THR A 513 -16.97 32.73 -5.05
C THR A 513 -15.49 32.49 -5.34
N MET A 514 -15.06 31.22 -5.40
CA MET A 514 -13.66 30.86 -5.65
C MET A 514 -13.16 31.30 -7.03
N ARG A 515 -14.04 31.31 -8.05
CA ARG A 515 -13.67 31.65 -9.42
C ARG A 515 -13.11 33.08 -9.53
N ASN A 516 -13.56 33.99 -8.66
CA ASN A 516 -13.08 35.38 -8.65
C ASN A 516 -11.63 35.49 -8.13
N ASP A 517 -11.19 34.54 -7.32
CA ASP A 517 -9.88 34.53 -6.68
C ASP A 517 -8.88 33.60 -7.38
N CYS A 518 -9.32 32.81 -8.37
CA CYS A 518 -8.51 31.86 -9.12
C CYS A 518 -8.23 32.34 -10.54
N GLU A 519 -7.04 32.03 -11.06
CA GLU A 519 -6.64 32.41 -12.42
C GLU A 519 -7.41 31.59 -13.47
N THR A 520 -7.62 30.29 -13.22
CA THR A 520 -8.27 29.37 -14.16
C THR A 520 -9.55 28.76 -13.59
N PHE A 521 -10.40 28.24 -14.50
CA PHE A 521 -11.58 27.46 -14.14
C PHE A 521 -11.20 26.21 -13.33
N GLU A 522 -10.16 25.51 -13.77
CA GLU A 522 -9.68 24.28 -13.15
C GLU A 522 -9.22 24.52 -11.70
N GLU A 523 -8.52 25.62 -11.43
CA GLU A 523 -8.11 25.99 -10.07
C GLU A 523 -9.31 26.19 -9.16
N ALA A 524 -10.31 26.94 -9.60
CA ALA A 524 -11.54 27.15 -8.83
C ALA A 524 -12.27 25.82 -8.57
N MET A 525 -12.37 24.96 -9.57
CA MET A 525 -12.99 23.64 -9.41
C MET A 525 -12.20 22.73 -8.45
N ILE A 526 -10.88 22.74 -8.47
CA ILE A 526 -10.03 21.99 -7.54
C ILE A 526 -10.33 22.42 -6.09
N GLU A 527 -10.47 23.72 -5.82
CA GLU A 527 -10.83 24.21 -4.48
C GLU A 527 -12.20 23.69 -4.03
N VAL A 528 -13.19 23.74 -4.92
CA VAL A 528 -14.54 23.24 -4.63
C VAL A 528 -14.53 21.73 -4.40
N LEU A 529 -13.91 20.96 -5.30
CA LEU A 529 -13.83 19.51 -5.19
C LEU A 529 -13.03 19.07 -3.96
N ALA A 530 -12.01 19.84 -3.53
CA ALA A 530 -11.31 19.58 -2.28
C ALA A 530 -12.26 19.67 -1.07
N THR A 531 -13.26 20.57 -1.09
CA THR A 531 -14.30 20.62 -0.04
C THR A 531 -15.27 19.43 -0.12
N VAL A 532 -15.48 18.85 -1.29
CA VAL A 532 -16.25 17.61 -1.44
C VAL A 532 -15.52 16.44 -0.78
N LEU A 533 -14.22 16.31 -1.05
CA LEU A 533 -13.36 15.21 -0.55
C LEU A 533 -12.94 15.36 0.92
N SER A 534 -13.10 16.52 1.52
CA SER A 534 -12.87 16.75 2.95
C SER A 534 -14.16 16.86 3.76
N SER A 535 -15.31 16.66 3.13
CA SER A 535 -16.60 16.72 3.81
C SER A 535 -16.89 15.45 4.61
N PRO A 536 -17.72 15.53 5.66
CA PRO A 536 -18.19 14.34 6.38
C PRO A 536 -18.85 13.31 5.46
N ASN A 537 -19.56 13.73 4.41
CA ASN A 537 -20.19 12.84 3.43
C ASN A 537 -19.18 11.94 2.68
N PHE A 538 -17.94 12.41 2.50
CA PHE A 538 -16.87 11.60 1.94
C PHE A 538 -16.12 10.81 3.02
N LEU A 539 -15.76 11.47 4.10
CA LEU A 539 -14.86 10.91 5.12
C LEU A 539 -15.51 9.84 5.98
N TYR A 540 -16.84 9.90 6.18
CA TYR A 540 -17.54 8.99 7.08
C TYR A 540 -18.44 7.99 6.33
N LEU A 541 -18.50 6.79 6.87
CA LEU A 541 -19.53 5.81 6.53
C LEU A 541 -20.73 6.09 7.42
N SER A 542 -21.65 6.89 6.91
CA SER A 542 -22.87 7.29 7.62
C SER A 542 -24.07 6.48 7.17
N ARG A 543 -25.12 6.49 7.95
CA ARG A 543 -26.44 5.97 7.58
C ARG A 543 -27.19 7.03 6.80
N ASP A 544 -27.66 6.68 5.59
CA ASP A 544 -28.53 7.56 4.81
C ASP A 544 -29.88 7.70 5.51
N GLY A 545 -30.33 8.94 5.72
CA GLY A 545 -31.67 9.23 6.23
C GLY A 545 -31.86 9.03 7.75
N ALA A 546 -30.82 9.07 8.54
CA ALA A 546 -30.96 9.43 9.94
C ALA A 546 -31.34 10.93 9.96
N ASP A 547 -32.63 11.23 9.90
CA ASP A 547 -33.12 12.54 10.30
C ASP A 547 -32.63 12.79 11.74
N ILE A 548 -31.58 13.64 11.83
CA ILE A 548 -30.99 14.05 13.11
C ILE A 548 -32.04 14.75 13.99
N ASP A 549 -33.15 15.20 13.36
CA ASP A 549 -34.24 15.93 13.98
C ASP A 549 -35.46 15.04 14.37
N SER A 550 -35.43 13.72 14.11
CA SER A 550 -36.54 12.87 14.56
C SER A 550 -36.35 12.48 16.03
N GLU A 551 -37.19 13.01 16.90
CA GLU A 551 -37.29 12.62 18.32
C GLU A 551 -37.70 11.14 18.52
N GLU A 552 -37.96 10.38 17.47
CA GLU A 552 -38.23 8.95 17.50
C GLU A 552 -36.94 8.13 17.55
N ASN A 553 -36.48 7.79 18.70
CA ASN A 553 -35.46 6.79 18.95
C ASN A 553 -36.09 5.46 19.36
N PRO A 554 -35.94 4.34 18.65
CA PRO A 554 -35.04 4.04 17.53
C PRO A 554 -35.68 4.24 16.15
N PRO A 555 -34.90 4.44 15.07
CA PRO A 555 -35.43 4.60 13.72
C PRO A 555 -36.22 3.34 13.30
N LYS A 556 -37.38 3.55 12.68
CA LYS A 556 -38.34 2.47 12.28
C LYS A 556 -37.81 1.44 11.29
N SER A 557 -36.64 1.64 10.69
CA SER A 557 -36.05 0.71 9.72
C SER A 557 -34.67 0.25 10.17
N SER A 558 -34.54 -1.05 10.48
CA SER A 558 -33.25 -1.71 10.72
C SER A 558 -32.50 -2.06 9.44
N LEU A 559 -33.09 -1.84 8.26
CA LEU A 559 -32.51 -2.19 6.97
C LEU A 559 -31.65 -1.07 6.44
N LEU A 560 -30.49 -1.43 5.87
CA LEU A 560 -29.60 -0.49 5.18
C LEU A 560 -30.27 0.01 3.89
N SER A 561 -30.05 1.28 3.53
CA SER A 561 -30.39 1.76 2.20
C SER A 561 -29.56 1.03 1.13
N GLN A 562 -30.01 1.02 -0.11
CA GLN A 562 -29.29 0.38 -1.21
C GLN A 562 -27.88 0.99 -1.42
N HIS A 563 -27.78 2.31 -1.29
CA HIS A 563 -26.52 3.03 -1.40
C HIS A 563 -25.58 2.72 -0.22
N GLU A 564 -26.14 2.62 0.97
CA GLU A 564 -25.38 2.25 2.17
C GLU A 564 -24.88 0.80 2.08
N LEU A 565 -25.70 -0.13 1.59
CA LEU A 565 -25.30 -1.51 1.35
C LEU A 565 -24.16 -1.59 0.33
N ALA A 566 -24.28 -0.87 -0.79
CA ALA A 566 -23.23 -0.80 -1.80
C ALA A 566 -21.92 -0.22 -1.24
N SER A 567 -22.03 0.85 -0.45
CA SER A 567 -20.89 1.50 0.20
C SER A 567 -20.18 0.57 1.19
N ARG A 568 -20.94 -0.11 2.04
CA ARG A 568 -20.36 -1.04 3.03
C ARG A 568 -19.75 -2.26 2.38
N LEU A 569 -20.40 -2.78 1.33
CA LEU A 569 -19.90 -3.92 0.58
C LEU A 569 -18.56 -3.61 -0.10
N SER A 570 -18.44 -2.46 -0.75
CA SER A 570 -17.20 -2.04 -1.39
C SER A 570 -16.10 -1.71 -0.39
N MET A 571 -16.42 -1.05 0.72
CA MET A 571 -15.45 -0.79 1.79
C MET A 571 -14.96 -2.08 2.45
N PHE A 572 -15.80 -3.11 2.54
CA PHE A 572 -15.41 -4.40 3.08
C PHE A 572 -14.53 -5.19 2.10
N LEU A 573 -14.96 -5.36 0.84
CA LEU A 573 -14.29 -6.25 -0.10
C LEU A 573 -13.14 -5.59 -0.87
N TRP A 574 -13.18 -4.26 -1.05
CA TRP A 574 -12.17 -3.51 -1.82
C TRP A 574 -11.42 -2.45 -1.02
N CYS A 575 -11.83 -2.23 0.23
CA CYS A 575 -11.34 -1.11 1.06
C CYS A 575 -11.49 0.26 0.37
N SER A 576 -12.51 0.42 -0.50
CA SER A 576 -12.64 1.57 -1.39
C SER A 576 -14.11 1.87 -1.75
N LEU A 577 -14.29 2.84 -2.66
CA LEU A 577 -15.58 3.29 -3.15
C LEU A 577 -16.27 2.24 -4.04
N PRO A 578 -17.62 2.21 -4.08
CA PRO A 578 -18.34 1.39 -5.04
C PRO A 578 -18.10 1.87 -6.48
N ASP A 579 -17.91 0.93 -7.39
CA ASP A 579 -17.78 1.22 -8.81
C ASP A 579 -19.13 1.65 -9.44
N ASP A 580 -19.10 2.09 -10.70
CA ASP A 580 -20.28 2.58 -11.41
C ASP A 580 -21.37 1.52 -11.51
N ARG A 581 -21.00 0.25 -11.68
CA ARG A 581 -21.95 -0.86 -11.74
C ARG A 581 -22.66 -1.05 -10.41
N LEU A 582 -21.93 -1.13 -9.32
CA LEU A 582 -22.50 -1.33 -7.99
C LEU A 582 -23.37 -0.14 -7.56
N ARG A 583 -22.95 1.10 -7.89
CA ARG A 583 -23.75 2.32 -7.65
C ARG A 583 -25.05 2.33 -8.47
N ASN A 584 -24.99 1.90 -9.73
CA ASN A 584 -26.17 1.83 -10.57
C ASN A 584 -27.18 0.78 -10.08
N MET A 585 -26.69 -0.38 -9.62
CA MET A 585 -27.52 -1.43 -9.02
C MET A 585 -28.19 -0.93 -7.74
N ALA A 586 -27.46 -0.18 -6.90
CA ALA A 586 -28.03 0.46 -5.72
C ALA A 586 -29.12 1.45 -6.08
N ARG A 587 -28.87 2.33 -7.08
CA ARG A 587 -29.86 3.31 -7.57
C ARG A 587 -31.13 2.64 -8.09
N LEU A 588 -31.03 1.46 -8.69
CA LEU A 588 -32.16 0.69 -9.22
C LEU A 588 -32.84 -0.22 -8.16
N GLY A 589 -32.36 -0.23 -6.91
CA GLY A 589 -32.92 -1.07 -5.84
C GLY A 589 -32.64 -2.57 -5.98
N GLN A 590 -31.67 -2.95 -6.82
CA GLN A 590 -31.43 -4.36 -7.19
C GLN A 590 -30.65 -5.16 -6.15
N LEU A 591 -29.97 -4.50 -5.23
CA LEU A 591 -29.18 -5.17 -4.19
C LEU A 591 -30.03 -5.83 -3.09
N SER A 592 -31.35 -5.56 -3.04
CA SER A 592 -32.30 -6.27 -2.19
C SER A 592 -32.56 -7.70 -2.65
N ASN A 593 -32.29 -8.03 -3.91
CA ASN A 593 -32.45 -9.37 -4.44
C ASN A 593 -31.23 -10.22 -4.06
N GLU A 594 -31.47 -11.31 -3.35
CA GLU A 594 -30.40 -12.18 -2.82
C GLU A 594 -29.51 -12.77 -3.91
N SER A 595 -30.09 -13.24 -5.02
CA SER A 595 -29.32 -13.82 -6.12
C SER A 595 -28.45 -12.78 -6.81
N THR A 596 -28.97 -11.57 -7.01
CA THR A 596 -28.24 -10.44 -7.56
C THR A 596 -27.09 -10.05 -6.65
N LEU A 597 -27.33 -9.95 -5.35
CA LEU A 597 -26.32 -9.62 -4.35
C LEU A 597 -25.19 -10.68 -4.32
N ARG A 598 -25.53 -11.97 -4.35
CA ARG A 598 -24.54 -13.07 -4.40
C ARG A 598 -23.66 -12.99 -5.63
N ASN A 599 -24.27 -12.79 -6.81
CA ASN A 599 -23.52 -12.65 -8.06
C ASN A 599 -22.58 -11.46 -8.05
N GLU A 600 -23.02 -10.35 -7.44
CA GLU A 600 -22.21 -9.14 -7.36
C GLU A 600 -21.04 -9.32 -6.36
N VAL A 601 -21.27 -9.97 -5.23
CA VAL A 601 -20.20 -10.36 -4.29
C VAL A 601 -19.18 -11.26 -4.96
N SER A 602 -19.61 -12.26 -5.73
CA SER A 602 -18.69 -13.14 -6.47
C SER A 602 -17.82 -12.35 -7.45
N ARG A 603 -18.43 -11.45 -8.23
CA ARG A 603 -17.69 -10.55 -9.12
C ARG A 603 -16.68 -9.69 -8.37
N MET A 604 -17.08 -9.15 -7.22
CA MET A 604 -16.22 -8.29 -6.42
C MET A 604 -15.02 -9.04 -5.82
N LEU A 605 -15.18 -10.32 -5.50
CA LEU A 605 -14.09 -11.18 -5.02
C LEU A 605 -13.12 -11.57 -6.15
N GLU A 606 -13.59 -11.65 -7.40
CA GLU A 606 -12.75 -11.90 -8.58
C GLU A 606 -11.98 -10.64 -9.05
N ASP A 607 -12.41 -9.47 -8.64
CA ASP A 607 -11.74 -8.20 -8.98
C ASP A 607 -10.41 -8.06 -8.22
N ALA A 608 -9.36 -7.62 -8.89
CA ALA A 608 -8.02 -7.43 -8.28
C ALA A 608 -8.03 -6.55 -7.02
N ARG A 609 -8.99 -5.64 -6.88
CA ARG A 609 -9.13 -4.81 -5.67
C ARG A 609 -9.43 -5.62 -4.41
N SER A 610 -9.94 -6.85 -4.53
CA SER A 610 -10.18 -7.73 -3.38
C SER A 610 -8.89 -8.14 -2.65
N GLU A 611 -7.74 -8.08 -3.32
CA GLU A 611 -6.44 -8.31 -2.70
C GLU A 611 -6.16 -7.30 -1.58
N ARG A 612 -6.68 -6.07 -1.69
CA ARG A 612 -6.52 -5.03 -0.67
C ARG A 612 -7.12 -5.47 0.67
N PHE A 613 -8.32 -6.08 0.63
CA PHE A 613 -8.94 -6.64 1.84
C PHE A 613 -8.05 -7.73 2.44
N THR A 614 -7.61 -8.68 1.63
CA THR A 614 -6.76 -9.79 2.11
C THR A 614 -5.47 -9.27 2.74
N GLN A 615 -4.81 -8.31 2.10
CA GLN A 615 -3.57 -7.71 2.60
C GLN A 615 -3.79 -6.96 3.92
N GLU A 616 -4.80 -6.08 3.98
CA GLU A 616 -5.06 -5.28 5.18
C GLU A 616 -5.60 -6.14 6.34
N PHE A 617 -6.46 -7.13 6.05
CA PHE A 617 -6.99 -8.04 7.05
C PHE A 617 -5.87 -8.91 7.65
N VAL A 618 -5.08 -9.60 6.81
CA VAL A 618 -4.01 -10.49 7.28
C VAL A 618 -2.94 -9.71 8.03
N ARG A 619 -2.57 -8.52 7.52
CA ARG A 619 -1.60 -7.63 8.18
C ARG A 619 -2.04 -7.26 9.60
N GLN A 620 -3.30 -6.88 9.78
CA GLN A 620 -3.83 -6.47 11.08
C GLN A 620 -4.08 -7.67 11.98
N TRP A 621 -4.65 -8.76 11.46
CA TRP A 621 -4.92 -9.97 12.22
C TRP A 621 -3.65 -10.64 12.76
N LEU A 622 -2.58 -10.65 11.99
CA LEU A 622 -1.28 -11.24 12.39
C LEU A 622 -0.31 -10.20 13.01
N ASP A 623 -0.75 -8.96 13.22
CA ASP A 623 0.08 -7.83 13.68
C ASP A 623 1.41 -7.71 12.90
N MET A 624 1.34 -7.90 11.59
CA MET A 624 2.50 -7.81 10.71
C MET A 624 2.81 -6.35 10.40
N GLN A 625 3.84 -5.81 11.03
CA GLN A 625 4.41 -4.51 10.67
C GLN A 625 5.45 -4.72 9.57
N LEU A 626 5.08 -4.39 8.34
CA LEU A 626 5.99 -4.41 7.19
C LEU A 626 6.63 -3.04 6.99
#